data_b52625e0eb852478c551e3adde11eef3
#
_entry.id   b52625e0eb852478c551e3adde11eef3
#
_cell.length_a   1.000
_cell.length_b   1.000
_cell.length_c   1.000
_cell.angle_alpha   90.00
_cell.angle_beta   90.00
_cell.angle_gamma   90.00
#
_symmetry.space_group_name_H-M   'P 1'
#
loop_
_entity.id
_entity.type
_entity.pdbx_description
1 polymer ?
#
loop_
_entity_poly.entity_id
_entity_poly.type
_entity_poly.pdbx_seq_one_letter_code
_entity_poly.pdbx_strand_id
1 'polypeptide(L)'
;FTDPWISAKDEFLVKKLEYLSIKNGFSIDSTSYPMPLALLRNPNEDMFNNITLMADYIAVADKIVEKESKKFINEIGFSSNSEFNPFRFIDSKFKDKNSFFFSNSYLGERFASKISMTIYESPFEERKYDFSDSYLALVSGNFILGIGNYDRWWGPSHHASLILSNYSKSSPGLFIRSLEGFTSPLPLINYFGKLNFSFFANQLESNRGIKNPYLLGGRLSMNPVNGFTIGLTRSIMFGGKGKDNSLKALWDSISGDASTMKGEQDGNIDNELAGFDLKYSFNLNNVVWSFYGQYIGEDGTDYWPWRTFYSLGTEFIYLEQGKLRSLVIEYIDTYYNGVDTGTNITYEHSSYTSGYRYKGTPLGAFIDGDSNYAHISFHG
;
A
#
# COMPACT_ATOMS: atom_id res chain seq x y z
N PHE A 1 -3.01 5.57 -19.22
CA PHE A 1 -2.84 5.98 -17.81
C PHE A 1 -2.30 7.40 -17.76
N THR A 2 -2.92 8.23 -16.95
CA THR A 2 -2.38 9.56 -16.61
C THR A 2 -1.65 9.53 -15.26
N ASP A 3 -1.72 8.42 -14.56
CA ASP A 3 -0.90 8.16 -13.38
C ASP A 3 0.38 7.42 -13.80
N PRO A 4 1.55 7.71 -13.20
CA PRO A 4 2.79 7.00 -13.47
C PRO A 4 2.82 5.60 -12.84
N TRP A 5 1.68 5.14 -12.35
CA TRP A 5 1.50 3.87 -11.65
C TRP A 5 0.09 3.29 -11.85
N ILE A 6 -0.04 2.00 -11.53
CA ILE A 6 -1.31 1.27 -11.44
C ILE A 6 -1.78 1.31 -9.99
N SER A 7 -2.99 1.78 -9.75
CA SER A 7 -3.60 1.77 -8.43
C SER A 7 -3.96 0.36 -7.99
N ALA A 8 -3.94 0.10 -6.68
CA ALA A 8 -4.52 -1.10 -6.10
C ALA A 8 -6.01 -1.29 -6.45
N LYS A 9 -6.71 -0.19 -6.74
CA LYS A 9 -8.13 -0.18 -7.16
C LYS A 9 -8.38 -0.79 -8.54
N ASP A 10 -7.33 -0.94 -9.36
CA ASP A 10 -7.39 -1.61 -10.67
C ASP A 10 -7.22 -3.14 -10.51
N GLU A 11 -7.95 -3.75 -9.58
CA GLU A 11 -7.79 -5.14 -9.16
C GLU A 11 -7.76 -6.14 -10.32
N PHE A 12 -8.68 -6.01 -11.27
CA PHE A 12 -8.73 -6.90 -12.44
C PHE A 12 -7.44 -6.83 -13.27
N LEU A 13 -6.91 -5.63 -13.49
CA LEU A 13 -5.65 -5.42 -14.20
C LEU A 13 -4.48 -6.04 -13.43
N VAL A 14 -4.44 -5.81 -12.12
CA VAL A 14 -3.39 -6.38 -11.25
C VAL A 14 -3.41 -7.90 -11.28
N LYS A 15 -4.57 -8.53 -11.10
CA LYS A 15 -4.72 -10.00 -11.17
C LYS A 15 -4.32 -10.56 -12.53
N LYS A 16 -4.66 -9.87 -13.62
CA LYS A 16 -4.24 -10.26 -14.97
C LYS A 16 -2.73 -10.19 -15.14
N LEU A 17 -2.09 -9.12 -14.67
CA LEU A 17 -0.64 -8.97 -14.71
C LEU A 17 0.06 -10.05 -13.87
N GLU A 18 -0.45 -10.34 -12.69
CA GLU A 18 0.08 -11.39 -11.83
C GLU A 18 -0.04 -12.77 -12.48
N TYR A 19 -1.21 -13.10 -13.00
CA TYR A 19 -1.42 -14.34 -13.75
C TYR A 19 -0.41 -14.49 -14.90
N LEU A 20 -0.25 -13.43 -15.72
CA LEU A 20 0.66 -13.45 -16.86
C LEU A 20 2.12 -13.53 -16.41
N SER A 21 2.51 -12.83 -15.35
CA SER A 21 3.88 -12.85 -14.84
C SER A 21 4.31 -14.26 -14.41
N ILE A 22 3.48 -14.93 -13.64
CA ILE A 22 3.77 -16.29 -13.14
C ILE A 22 3.77 -17.30 -14.30
N LYS A 23 2.84 -17.18 -15.24
CA LYS A 23 2.78 -18.05 -16.44
C LYS A 23 4.01 -17.93 -17.33
N ASN A 24 4.58 -16.73 -17.45
CA ASN A 24 5.70 -16.45 -18.32
C ASN A 24 7.06 -16.40 -17.61
N GLY A 25 7.11 -16.67 -16.31
CA GLY A 25 8.35 -16.82 -15.58
C GLY A 25 9.05 -15.50 -15.24
N PHE A 26 8.33 -14.36 -15.13
CA PHE A 26 8.88 -13.11 -14.63
C PHE A 26 8.21 -12.66 -13.34
N SER A 27 8.92 -11.87 -12.53
CA SER A 27 8.40 -11.38 -11.25
C SER A 27 7.92 -9.95 -11.34
N ILE A 28 6.74 -9.71 -10.76
CA ILE A 28 6.24 -8.37 -10.45
C ILE A 28 6.04 -8.27 -8.93
N ASP A 29 6.25 -7.08 -8.38
CA ASP A 29 5.90 -6.80 -6.99
C ASP A 29 4.41 -6.46 -6.90
N SER A 30 3.60 -7.45 -6.61
CA SER A 30 2.15 -7.31 -6.38
C SER A 30 1.78 -7.11 -4.91
N THR A 31 2.73 -6.71 -4.08
CA THR A 31 2.55 -6.47 -2.64
C THR A 31 2.73 -5.00 -2.24
N SER A 32 3.04 -4.12 -3.21
CA SER A 32 3.33 -2.70 -2.97
C SER A 32 2.61 -1.81 -3.98
N TYR A 33 1.51 -1.20 -3.56
CA TYR A 33 0.73 -0.31 -4.41
C TYR A 33 0.85 1.17 -4.00
N PRO A 34 0.73 2.08 -5.00
CA PRO A 34 0.53 1.83 -6.43
C PRO A 34 1.74 1.16 -7.08
N MET A 35 1.53 0.36 -8.14
CA MET A 35 2.59 -0.33 -8.88
C MET A 35 3.11 0.55 -10.02
N PRO A 36 4.42 0.79 -10.18
CA PRO A 36 4.94 1.62 -11.26
C PRO A 36 4.61 1.07 -12.65
N LEU A 37 4.18 1.93 -13.58
CA LEU A 37 3.92 1.57 -14.98
C LEU A 37 5.15 1.13 -15.75
N ALA A 38 6.34 1.59 -15.36
CA ALA A 38 7.58 1.23 -16.00
C ALA A 38 7.84 -0.29 -16.04
N LEU A 39 7.28 -1.04 -15.08
CA LEU A 39 7.32 -2.50 -15.08
C LEU A 39 6.69 -3.13 -16.33
N LEU A 40 5.85 -2.39 -17.06
CA LEU A 40 5.15 -2.85 -18.26
C LEU A 40 5.82 -2.40 -19.56
N ARG A 41 6.78 -1.46 -19.51
CA ARG A 41 7.36 -0.82 -20.70
C ARG A 41 8.40 -1.65 -21.45
N ASN A 42 9.10 -2.58 -20.78
CA ASN A 42 10.15 -3.39 -21.37
C ASN A 42 10.04 -4.86 -20.95
N PRO A 43 9.06 -5.60 -21.47
CA PRO A 43 9.17 -7.04 -21.41
C PRO A 43 10.36 -7.43 -22.32
N ASN A 44 11.42 -8.02 -21.76
CA ASN A 44 12.45 -8.66 -22.57
C ASN A 44 11.76 -9.69 -23.47
N GLU A 45 12.06 -9.67 -24.79
CA GLU A 45 11.46 -10.63 -25.75
C GLU A 45 11.67 -12.09 -25.33
N ASP A 46 12.74 -12.38 -24.59
CA ASP A 46 13.03 -13.68 -23.98
C ASP A 46 12.07 -14.09 -22.84
N MET A 47 11.25 -13.17 -22.31
CA MET A 47 10.29 -13.45 -21.24
C MET A 47 9.05 -14.23 -21.69
N PHE A 48 8.78 -14.32 -23.01
CA PHE A 48 7.53 -14.90 -23.49
C PHE A 48 7.78 -16.17 -24.29
N ASN A 49 7.68 -17.30 -23.62
CA ASN A 49 7.74 -18.63 -24.25
C ASN A 49 6.46 -19.01 -25.03
N ASN A 50 5.44 -18.16 -25.00
CA ASN A 50 4.13 -18.45 -25.61
C ASN A 50 3.54 -17.23 -26.28
N ILE A 51 3.36 -17.29 -27.62
CA ILE A 51 2.86 -16.20 -28.47
C ILE A 51 1.46 -15.71 -28.02
N THR A 52 0.58 -16.61 -27.56
CA THR A 52 -0.78 -16.24 -27.14
C THR A 52 -0.77 -15.41 -25.85
N LEU A 53 0.09 -15.77 -24.90
CA LEU A 53 0.25 -15.03 -23.66
C LEU A 53 0.96 -13.70 -23.88
N MET A 54 1.89 -13.65 -24.83
CA MET A 54 2.50 -12.40 -25.29
C MET A 54 1.46 -11.45 -25.90
N ALA A 55 0.55 -11.95 -26.74
CA ALA A 55 -0.53 -11.15 -27.32
C ALA A 55 -1.48 -10.60 -26.21
N ASP A 56 -1.81 -11.39 -25.21
CA ASP A 56 -2.60 -10.95 -24.05
C ASP A 56 -1.89 -9.88 -23.23
N TYR A 57 -0.57 -10.04 -23.00
CA TYR A 57 0.23 -9.03 -22.31
C TYR A 57 0.31 -7.74 -23.14
N ILE A 58 0.61 -7.84 -24.43
CA ILE A 58 0.64 -6.70 -25.35
C ILE A 58 -0.71 -6.00 -25.39
N ALA A 59 -1.83 -6.72 -25.44
CA ALA A 59 -3.16 -6.12 -25.40
C ALA A 59 -3.45 -5.37 -24.10
N VAL A 60 -2.90 -5.81 -22.97
CA VAL A 60 -2.94 -5.07 -21.70
C VAL A 60 -1.99 -3.88 -21.74
N ALA A 61 -0.77 -4.08 -22.20
CA ALA A 61 0.24 -3.03 -22.33
C ALA A 61 -0.20 -1.95 -23.35
N ASP A 62 -0.78 -2.34 -24.48
CA ASP A 62 -1.30 -1.40 -25.49
C ASP A 62 -2.46 -0.56 -24.95
N LYS A 63 -3.39 -1.15 -24.20
CA LYS A 63 -4.44 -0.37 -23.51
C LYS A 63 -3.86 0.63 -22.53
N ILE A 64 -2.76 0.27 -21.87
CA ILE A 64 -2.01 1.14 -20.96
C ILE A 64 -1.33 2.25 -21.75
N VAL A 65 -0.59 1.89 -22.81
CA VAL A 65 0.13 2.82 -23.69
C VAL A 65 -0.82 3.75 -24.45
N GLU A 66 -1.95 3.23 -24.95
CA GLU A 66 -2.97 4.05 -25.61
C GLU A 66 -3.54 5.12 -24.64
N LYS A 67 -3.71 4.77 -23.39
CA LYS A 67 -4.11 5.70 -22.33
C LYS A 67 -2.98 6.68 -21.96
N GLU A 68 -1.70 6.25 -22.04
CA GLU A 68 -0.53 7.10 -21.83
C GLU A 68 -0.32 8.15 -22.94
N SER A 69 -0.81 7.91 -24.16
CA SER A 69 -0.73 8.89 -25.24
C SER A 69 -1.60 10.14 -25.02
N LYS A 70 -2.53 10.07 -24.07
CA LYS A 70 -3.39 11.19 -23.67
C LYS A 70 -2.70 12.01 -22.58
N LYS A 71 -2.22 13.21 -22.95
CA LYS A 71 -1.56 14.13 -22.02
C LYS A 71 -2.49 14.63 -20.90
N PHE A 72 -3.81 14.65 -21.12
CA PHE A 72 -4.82 15.08 -20.16
C PHE A 72 -6.00 14.10 -20.14
N ILE A 73 -6.43 13.70 -18.95
CA ILE A 73 -7.68 12.98 -18.74
C ILE A 73 -8.51 13.72 -17.71
N ASN A 74 -9.77 13.96 -18.04
CA ASN A 74 -10.77 14.45 -17.11
C ASN A 74 -11.72 13.31 -16.79
N GLU A 75 -11.98 13.08 -15.51
CA GLU A 75 -12.94 12.09 -15.04
C GLU A 75 -13.98 12.81 -14.19
N ILE A 76 -15.25 12.51 -14.45
CA ILE A 76 -16.38 12.99 -13.67
C ILE A 76 -17.22 11.77 -13.36
N GLY A 77 -17.66 11.64 -12.12
CA GLY A 77 -18.51 10.54 -11.74
C GLY A 77 -19.37 10.85 -10.53
N PHE A 78 -20.35 9.99 -10.37
CA PHE A 78 -21.27 10.00 -9.25
C PHE A 78 -21.28 8.60 -8.64
N SER A 79 -21.27 8.52 -7.32
CA SER A 79 -21.43 7.29 -6.56
C SER A 79 -22.64 7.43 -5.66
N SER A 80 -23.51 6.43 -5.67
CA SER A 80 -24.67 6.36 -4.80
C SER A 80 -24.76 4.99 -4.17
N ASN A 81 -24.83 4.97 -2.85
CA ASN A 81 -25.02 3.77 -2.05
C ASN A 81 -26.32 3.92 -1.25
N SER A 82 -27.05 2.84 -1.04
CA SER A 82 -28.29 2.85 -0.23
C SER A 82 -28.00 3.23 1.22
N GLU A 83 -26.82 2.79 1.72
CA GLU A 83 -26.35 3.04 3.07
C GLU A 83 -24.86 3.33 3.07
N PHE A 84 -24.36 3.87 4.18
CA PHE A 84 -22.95 4.01 4.44
C PHE A 84 -22.28 2.62 4.44
N ASN A 85 -21.21 2.45 3.65
CA ASN A 85 -20.40 1.23 3.67
C ASN A 85 -19.17 1.45 4.57
N PRO A 86 -19.14 0.85 5.77
CA PRO A 86 -17.99 1.00 6.66
C PRO A 86 -16.73 0.30 6.15
N PHE A 87 -16.87 -0.64 5.22
CA PHE A 87 -15.76 -1.44 4.71
C PHE A 87 -15.20 -0.86 3.42
N ARG A 88 -13.89 -0.72 3.37
CA ARG A 88 -13.16 -0.27 2.21
C ARG A 88 -11.99 -1.22 1.97
N PHE A 89 -12.17 -2.11 1.01
CA PHE A 89 -11.16 -3.07 0.59
C PHE A 89 -10.20 -2.45 -0.44
N ILE A 90 -9.27 -3.23 -0.95
CA ILE A 90 -8.27 -2.79 -1.91
C ILE A 90 -8.88 -2.12 -3.15
N ASP A 91 -10.03 -2.57 -3.59
CA ASP A 91 -10.76 -2.12 -4.79
C ASP A 91 -11.78 -1.02 -4.55
N SER A 92 -12.22 -0.79 -3.29
CA SER A 92 -13.33 0.11 -3.02
C SER A 92 -12.92 1.59 -3.00
N LYS A 93 -13.76 2.44 -3.60
CA LYS A 93 -13.48 3.87 -3.78
C LYS A 93 -14.14 4.76 -2.73
N PHE A 94 -15.39 4.50 -2.36
CA PHE A 94 -16.19 5.42 -1.57
C PHE A 94 -16.93 4.70 -0.44
N LYS A 95 -16.94 5.33 0.74
CA LYS A 95 -17.68 4.87 1.92
C LYS A 95 -19.02 5.57 2.07
N ASP A 96 -19.11 6.81 1.60
CA ASP A 96 -20.23 7.71 1.83
C ASP A 96 -21.43 7.35 0.95
N LYS A 97 -22.64 7.72 1.41
CA LYS A 97 -23.90 7.39 0.78
C LYS A 97 -23.98 7.93 -0.65
N ASN A 98 -23.76 9.22 -0.82
CA ASN A 98 -23.73 9.86 -2.12
C ASN A 98 -22.48 10.72 -2.25
N SER A 99 -21.82 10.62 -3.39
CA SER A 99 -20.65 11.45 -3.67
C SER A 99 -20.56 11.79 -5.15
N PHE A 100 -20.10 13.00 -5.43
CA PHE A 100 -19.74 13.47 -6.75
C PHE A 100 -18.23 13.65 -6.78
N PHE A 101 -17.56 13.14 -7.81
CA PHE A 101 -16.12 13.32 -7.96
C PHE A 101 -15.76 13.90 -9.33
N PHE A 102 -14.72 14.69 -9.31
CA PHE A 102 -14.04 15.23 -10.47
C PHE A 102 -12.55 14.99 -10.32
N SER A 103 -11.87 14.57 -11.38
CA SER A 103 -10.42 14.56 -11.42
C SER A 103 -9.89 15.05 -12.76
N ASN A 104 -8.78 15.77 -12.71
CA ASN A 104 -7.99 16.14 -13.87
C ASN A 104 -6.58 15.60 -13.65
N SER A 105 -6.07 14.82 -14.59
CA SER A 105 -4.74 14.25 -14.52
C SER A 105 -3.95 14.50 -15.80
N TYR A 106 -2.67 14.68 -15.64
CA TYR A 106 -1.69 14.92 -16.70
C TYR A 106 -0.49 14.00 -16.51
N LEU A 107 -0.09 13.33 -17.59
CA LEU A 107 1.15 12.57 -17.66
C LEU A 107 2.01 13.08 -18.82
N GLY A 108 3.20 13.56 -18.50
CA GLY A 108 4.25 13.92 -19.43
C GLY A 108 5.43 12.95 -19.30
N GLU A 109 6.51 13.22 -20.05
CA GLU A 109 7.71 12.36 -20.06
C GLU A 109 8.41 12.27 -18.69
N ARG A 110 8.43 13.37 -17.94
CA ARG A 110 9.11 13.46 -16.63
C ARG A 110 8.22 14.00 -15.52
N PHE A 111 7.00 14.32 -15.84
CA PHE A 111 6.12 15.04 -14.93
C PHE A 111 4.72 14.48 -14.97
N ALA A 112 4.15 14.21 -13.80
CA ALA A 112 2.77 13.78 -13.66
C ALA A 112 2.07 14.61 -12.59
N SER A 113 0.82 14.96 -12.84
CA SER A 113 -0.01 15.64 -11.85
C SER A 113 -1.43 15.12 -11.88
N LYS A 114 -2.07 15.12 -10.74
CA LYS A 114 -3.48 14.83 -10.59
C LYS A 114 -4.09 15.75 -9.57
N ILE A 115 -5.20 16.34 -9.91
CA ILE A 115 -6.06 17.08 -8.99
C ILE A 115 -7.39 16.34 -8.96
N SER A 116 -7.75 15.84 -7.80
CA SER A 116 -8.98 15.13 -7.55
C SER A 116 -9.79 15.85 -6.48
N MET A 117 -11.09 15.98 -6.69
CA MET A 117 -12.01 16.57 -5.72
C MET A 117 -13.25 15.69 -5.62
N THR A 118 -13.58 15.30 -4.40
CA THR A 118 -14.81 14.59 -4.11
C THR A 118 -15.69 15.43 -3.18
N ILE A 119 -16.97 15.51 -3.49
CA ILE A 119 -18.00 16.20 -2.71
C ILE A 119 -18.94 15.15 -2.14
N TYR A 120 -19.16 15.15 -0.84
CA TYR A 120 -20.02 14.21 -0.13
C TYR A 120 -21.30 14.88 0.32
N GLU A 121 -22.42 14.19 0.17
CA GLU A 121 -23.73 14.64 0.69
C GLU A 121 -23.77 14.54 2.24
N SER A 122 -23.31 13.41 2.77
CA SER A 122 -23.29 13.11 4.20
C SER A 122 -21.92 12.53 4.57
N PRO A 123 -20.92 13.40 4.78
CA PRO A 123 -19.55 12.94 4.98
C PRO A 123 -19.37 12.25 6.33
N PHE A 124 -18.75 11.07 6.32
CA PHE A 124 -18.36 10.35 7.53
C PHE A 124 -17.32 11.14 8.36
N GLU A 125 -16.43 11.87 7.68
CA GLU A 125 -15.30 12.59 8.29
C GLU A 125 -15.61 14.09 8.52
N GLU A 126 -16.85 14.51 8.65
CA GLU A 126 -17.31 15.90 8.86
C GLU A 126 -16.97 16.91 7.75
N ARG A 127 -16.21 16.53 6.74
CA ARG A 127 -15.82 17.42 5.63
C ARG A 127 -16.58 17.06 4.37
N LYS A 128 -17.30 18.04 3.83
CA LYS A 128 -18.01 17.90 2.55
C LYS A 128 -17.08 17.79 1.34
N TYR A 129 -15.84 18.22 1.46
CA TYR A 129 -14.86 18.24 0.36
C TYR A 129 -13.63 17.43 0.73
N ASP A 130 -13.15 16.65 -0.23
CA ASP A 130 -11.95 15.85 -0.11
C ASP A 130 -11.10 15.98 -1.38
N PHE A 131 -9.79 16.19 -1.20
CA PHE A 131 -8.79 16.28 -2.27
C PHE A 131 -7.85 15.08 -2.27
N SER A 132 -8.25 13.97 -1.69
CA SER A 132 -7.48 12.72 -1.75
C SER A 132 -7.25 12.30 -3.20
N ASP A 133 -6.14 11.60 -3.43
CA ASP A 133 -5.67 11.20 -4.75
C ASP A 133 -5.22 12.39 -5.64
N SER A 134 -4.72 13.46 -4.98
CA SER A 134 -4.11 14.61 -5.65
C SER A 134 -2.61 14.62 -5.42
N TYR A 135 -1.82 14.80 -6.48
CA TYR A 135 -0.37 14.81 -6.38
C TYR A 135 0.30 15.57 -7.53
N LEU A 136 1.54 15.91 -7.27
CA LEU A 136 2.52 16.41 -8.21
C LEU A 136 3.75 15.51 -8.14
N ALA A 137 4.16 14.92 -9.24
CA ALA A 137 5.26 13.98 -9.29
C ALA A 137 6.24 14.29 -10.42
N LEU A 138 7.53 14.05 -10.14
CA LEU A 138 8.64 14.16 -11.08
C LEU A 138 9.35 12.82 -11.19
N VAL A 139 9.60 12.38 -12.41
CA VAL A 139 10.43 11.21 -12.71
C VAL A 139 11.86 11.68 -12.99
N SER A 140 12.81 11.18 -12.20
CA SER A 140 14.25 11.48 -12.32
C SER A 140 15.06 10.20 -12.23
N GLY A 141 15.62 9.75 -13.36
CA GLY A 141 16.27 8.45 -13.44
C GLY A 141 15.30 7.33 -13.04
N ASN A 142 15.73 6.48 -12.12
CA ASN A 142 14.90 5.38 -11.60
C ASN A 142 14.06 5.77 -10.35
N PHE A 143 13.72 7.06 -10.20
CA PHE A 143 12.97 7.54 -9.04
C PHE A 143 11.76 8.35 -9.47
N ILE A 144 10.67 8.19 -8.73
CA ILE A 144 9.51 9.09 -8.72
C ILE A 144 9.53 9.84 -7.40
N LEU A 145 9.61 11.16 -7.46
CA LEU A 145 9.55 12.07 -6.31
C LEU A 145 8.30 12.92 -6.43
N GLY A 146 7.67 13.23 -5.32
CA GLY A 146 6.51 14.11 -5.39
C GLY A 146 5.98 14.60 -4.06
N ILE A 147 4.94 15.39 -4.18
CA ILE A 147 4.14 15.89 -3.08
C ILE A 147 2.67 15.60 -3.36
N GLY A 148 1.92 15.21 -2.36
CA GLY A 148 0.48 14.96 -2.50
C GLY A 148 -0.03 13.93 -1.51
N ASN A 149 -1.24 13.50 -1.77
CA ASN A 149 -1.92 12.48 -1.01
C ASN A 149 -2.53 11.46 -1.98
N TYR A 150 -1.92 10.32 -2.12
CA TYR A 150 -2.42 9.21 -2.91
C TYR A 150 -2.50 7.93 -2.06
N ASP A 151 -3.46 7.07 -2.39
CA ASP A 151 -3.69 5.83 -1.66
C ASP A 151 -2.50 4.88 -1.83
N ARG A 152 -2.10 4.25 -0.72
CA ARG A 152 -1.04 3.24 -0.66
C ARG A 152 -1.58 1.98 -0.01
N TRP A 153 -1.10 0.85 -0.50
CA TRP A 153 -1.40 -0.45 0.06
C TRP A 153 -0.11 -1.25 0.15
N TRP A 154 0.32 -1.62 1.36
CA TRP A 154 1.57 -2.29 1.62
C TRP A 154 1.36 -3.63 2.29
N GLY A 155 1.31 -4.67 1.51
CA GLY A 155 1.10 -6.05 1.91
C GLY A 155 0.39 -6.85 0.82
N PRO A 156 0.41 -8.18 0.91
CA PRO A 156 -0.11 -9.07 -0.12
C PRO A 156 -1.61 -9.34 -0.03
N SER A 157 -2.25 -9.00 1.10
CA SER A 157 -3.68 -9.29 1.33
C SER A 157 -4.58 -8.37 0.51
N HIS A 158 -5.77 -8.86 0.14
CA HIS A 158 -6.76 -8.13 -0.65
C HIS A 158 -7.73 -7.34 0.22
N HIS A 159 -7.99 -7.78 1.46
CA HIS A 159 -9.02 -7.20 2.32
C HIS A 159 -8.44 -6.31 3.42
N ALA A 160 -7.25 -6.62 3.94
CA ALA A 160 -6.59 -5.74 4.90
C ALA A 160 -5.08 -5.80 4.79
N SER A 161 -4.44 -4.65 4.60
CA SER A 161 -3.02 -4.49 4.90
C SER A 161 -2.88 -4.03 6.35
N LEU A 162 -1.99 -4.67 7.10
CA LEU A 162 -1.89 -4.46 8.54
C LEU A 162 -1.18 -3.16 8.92
N ILE A 163 -0.35 -2.61 8.03
CA ILE A 163 0.43 -1.41 8.35
C ILE A 163 0.00 -0.19 7.56
N LEU A 164 -0.35 -0.34 6.27
CA LEU A 164 -0.80 0.76 5.45
C LEU A 164 -1.78 0.27 4.40
N SER A 165 -3.02 0.70 4.52
CA SER A 165 -4.12 0.36 3.61
C SER A 165 -4.78 1.61 3.04
N ASN A 166 -5.70 1.44 2.12
CA ASN A 166 -6.55 2.50 1.60
C ASN A 166 -7.86 2.66 2.41
N TYR A 167 -7.97 2.00 3.57
CA TYR A 167 -9.13 2.12 4.45
C TYR A 167 -9.27 3.54 4.99
N SER A 168 -8.19 4.10 5.52
CA SER A 168 -8.10 5.54 5.76
C SER A 168 -7.81 6.30 4.48
N LYS A 169 -8.25 7.54 4.40
CA LYS A 169 -7.78 8.46 3.36
C LYS A 169 -6.29 8.73 3.53
N SER A 170 -5.61 9.02 2.42
CA SER A 170 -4.20 9.39 2.48
C SER A 170 -4.01 10.78 3.06
N SER A 171 -3.06 10.93 3.97
CA SER A 171 -2.61 12.24 4.46
C SER A 171 -1.65 12.91 3.47
N PRO A 172 -1.61 14.25 3.40
CA PRO A 172 -0.72 14.98 2.50
C PRO A 172 0.73 14.91 2.96
N GLY A 173 1.66 14.86 2.01
CA GLY A 173 3.07 14.84 2.31
C GLY A 173 3.97 14.66 1.10
N LEU A 174 5.24 14.37 1.37
CA LEU A 174 6.27 14.10 0.39
C LEU A 174 6.42 12.60 0.18
N PHE A 175 6.84 12.20 -1.01
CA PHE A 175 7.13 10.79 -1.29
C PHE A 175 8.28 10.62 -2.28
N ILE A 176 8.95 9.49 -2.16
CA ILE A 176 9.92 8.98 -3.13
C ILE A 176 9.74 7.47 -3.26
N ARG A 177 9.84 6.96 -4.47
CA ARG A 177 9.80 5.53 -4.75
C ARG A 177 10.65 5.16 -5.95
N SER A 178 11.06 3.90 -6.06
CA SER A 178 11.66 3.37 -7.28
C SER A 178 10.64 3.32 -8.41
N LEU A 179 11.09 3.65 -9.62
CA LEU A 179 10.32 3.50 -10.86
C LEU A 179 10.33 2.04 -11.32
N GLU A 180 11.53 1.46 -11.32
CA GLU A 180 11.77 0.04 -11.59
C GLU A 180 12.61 -0.54 -10.47
N GLY A 181 12.49 -1.85 -10.24
CA GLY A 181 13.38 -2.54 -9.32
C GLY A 181 14.83 -2.45 -9.78
N PHE A 182 15.73 -2.26 -8.86
CA PHE A 182 17.16 -2.23 -9.13
C PHE A 182 17.84 -3.49 -8.59
N THR A 183 18.89 -3.93 -9.28
CA THR A 183 19.77 -5.01 -8.82
C THR A 183 21.02 -4.41 -8.21
N SER A 184 21.46 -4.94 -7.08
CA SER A 184 22.68 -4.48 -6.43
C SER A 184 23.92 -5.04 -7.12
N PRO A 185 25.01 -4.26 -7.31
CA PRO A 185 26.28 -4.79 -7.76
C PRO A 185 26.98 -5.66 -6.70
N LEU A 186 26.54 -5.60 -5.44
CA LEU A 186 27.11 -6.39 -4.33
C LEU A 186 26.54 -7.81 -4.39
N PRO A 187 27.37 -8.87 -4.49
CA PRO A 187 26.91 -10.24 -4.69
C PRO A 187 25.91 -10.72 -3.65
N LEU A 188 26.13 -10.39 -2.38
CA LEU A 188 25.23 -10.77 -1.28
C LEU A 188 23.84 -10.14 -1.42
N ILE A 189 23.78 -8.86 -1.80
CA ILE A 189 22.52 -8.14 -1.98
C ILE A 189 21.83 -8.56 -3.28
N ASN A 190 22.60 -8.84 -4.33
CA ASN A 190 22.06 -9.33 -5.61
C ASN A 190 21.35 -10.68 -5.47
N TYR A 191 21.68 -11.46 -4.45
CA TYR A 191 20.99 -12.71 -4.15
C TYR A 191 19.51 -12.51 -3.82
N PHE A 192 19.12 -11.32 -3.33
CA PHE A 192 17.73 -10.95 -3.08
C PHE A 192 16.97 -10.51 -4.33
N GLY A 193 17.60 -10.56 -5.51
CA GLY A 193 16.98 -10.23 -6.78
C GLY A 193 16.70 -8.73 -6.95
N LYS A 194 15.56 -8.40 -7.56
CA LYS A 194 15.16 -6.99 -7.76
C LYS A 194 14.67 -6.38 -6.46
N LEU A 195 15.19 -5.20 -6.14
CA LEU A 195 14.84 -4.41 -4.97
C LEU A 195 13.98 -3.23 -5.38
N ASN A 196 12.84 -3.04 -4.76
CA ASN A 196 11.99 -1.86 -4.90
C ASN A 196 11.86 -1.17 -3.55
N PHE A 197 11.78 0.15 -3.54
CA PHE A 197 11.54 0.89 -2.32
C PHE A 197 10.47 1.97 -2.52
N SER A 198 9.82 2.32 -1.42
CA SER A 198 8.86 3.41 -1.33
C SER A 198 8.97 4.06 0.04
N PHE A 199 9.14 5.39 0.08
CA PHE A 199 9.16 6.17 1.32
C PHE A 199 8.20 7.34 1.21
N PHE A 200 7.63 7.73 2.35
CA PHE A 200 6.84 8.95 2.45
C PHE A 200 7.04 9.62 3.81
N ALA A 201 6.78 10.93 3.84
CA ALA A 201 6.72 11.74 5.04
C ALA A 201 5.47 12.63 4.95
N ASN A 202 4.45 12.29 5.71
CA ASN A 202 3.16 12.94 5.70
C ASN A 202 2.90 13.68 7.01
N GLN A 203 2.00 14.66 6.99
CA GLN A 203 1.47 15.30 8.18
C GLN A 203 0.04 14.86 8.43
N LEU A 204 -0.25 14.45 9.66
CA LEU A 204 -1.60 14.09 10.08
C LEU A 204 -2.40 15.32 10.53
N GLU A 205 -3.68 15.11 10.83
CA GLU A 205 -4.64 16.16 11.16
C GLU A 205 -4.35 16.87 12.48
N SER A 206 -4.96 18.07 12.64
CA SER A 206 -4.88 18.85 13.87
C SER A 206 -5.94 18.48 14.92
N ASN A 207 -7.02 17.78 14.52
CA ASN A 207 -8.11 17.37 15.43
C ASN A 207 -7.83 15.97 15.98
N ARG A 208 -6.78 15.88 16.82
CA ARG A 208 -6.36 14.65 17.50
C ARG A 208 -5.60 14.98 18.78
N GLY A 209 -5.29 13.99 19.61
CA GLY A 209 -4.62 14.17 20.89
C GLY A 209 -3.33 14.97 20.79
N ILE A 210 -2.35 14.51 20.01
CA ILE A 210 -1.19 15.30 19.61
C ILE A 210 -1.45 15.85 18.22
N LYS A 211 -1.56 17.17 18.08
CA LYS A 211 -1.93 17.86 16.84
C LYS A 211 -0.79 17.86 15.85
N ASN A 212 -1.11 17.61 14.56
CA ASN A 212 -0.19 17.67 13.43
C ASN A 212 1.09 16.84 13.61
N PRO A 213 1.04 15.59 14.08
CA PRO A 213 2.23 14.76 14.12
C PRO A 213 2.64 14.39 12.69
N TYR A 214 3.86 13.95 12.54
CA TYR A 214 4.36 13.41 11.27
C TYR A 214 4.19 11.89 11.24
N LEU A 215 3.83 11.37 10.07
CA LEU A 215 3.79 9.95 9.77
C LEU A 215 4.84 9.68 8.69
N LEU A 216 5.87 8.94 9.05
CA LEU A 216 6.86 8.42 8.12
C LEU A 216 6.52 6.99 7.75
N GLY A 217 6.77 6.60 6.53
CA GLY A 217 6.65 5.21 6.11
C GLY A 217 7.76 4.83 5.15
N GLY A 218 8.27 3.62 5.34
CA GLY A 218 9.27 3.01 4.47
C GLY A 218 8.94 1.57 4.16
N ARG A 219 9.07 1.20 2.89
CA ARG A 219 8.92 -0.17 2.41
C ARG A 219 10.06 -0.53 1.48
N LEU A 220 10.63 -1.71 1.68
CA LEU A 220 11.55 -2.37 0.79
C LEU A 220 10.94 -3.71 0.38
N SER A 221 10.82 -3.97 -0.92
CA SER A 221 10.41 -5.28 -1.42
C SER A 221 11.49 -5.90 -2.28
N MET A 222 11.58 -7.22 -2.24
CA MET A 222 12.62 -8.03 -2.85
C MET A 222 11.99 -9.22 -3.57
N ASN A 223 12.52 -9.56 -4.75
CA ASN A 223 12.10 -10.71 -5.54
C ASN A 223 13.29 -11.65 -5.79
N PRO A 224 13.65 -12.50 -4.81
CA PRO A 224 14.84 -13.38 -4.90
C PRO A 224 14.73 -14.41 -6.03
N VAL A 225 13.54 -14.94 -6.21
CA VAL A 225 13.22 -15.89 -7.28
C VAL A 225 11.87 -15.54 -7.87
N ASN A 226 11.58 -16.08 -9.05
CA ASN A 226 10.30 -15.86 -9.71
C ASN A 226 9.12 -16.32 -8.83
N GLY A 227 8.11 -15.46 -8.73
CA GLY A 227 6.91 -15.69 -7.93
C GLY A 227 7.09 -15.52 -6.42
N PHE A 228 8.29 -15.25 -5.93
CA PHE A 228 8.52 -15.04 -4.51
C PHE A 228 8.85 -13.56 -4.22
N THR A 229 8.05 -12.95 -3.37
CA THR A 229 8.22 -11.58 -2.91
C THR A 229 8.37 -11.55 -1.39
N ILE A 230 9.34 -10.79 -0.92
CA ILE A 230 9.56 -10.47 0.49
C ILE A 230 9.39 -8.96 0.63
N GLY A 231 8.54 -8.51 1.54
CA GLY A 231 8.37 -7.11 1.90
C GLY A 231 8.84 -6.83 3.31
N LEU A 232 9.59 -5.75 3.49
CA LEU A 232 9.95 -5.19 4.79
C LEU A 232 9.31 -3.82 4.90
N THR A 233 8.58 -3.56 5.97
CA THR A 233 7.80 -2.33 6.10
C THR A 233 7.96 -1.76 7.50
N ARG A 234 8.11 -0.44 7.58
CA ARG A 234 8.13 0.31 8.84
C ARG A 234 7.32 1.59 8.69
N SER A 235 6.56 1.93 9.72
CA SER A 235 5.82 3.19 9.82
C SER A 235 6.04 3.79 11.22
N ILE A 236 6.31 5.09 11.27
CA ILE A 236 6.66 5.82 12.49
C ILE A 236 5.81 7.07 12.56
N MET A 237 5.10 7.26 13.67
CA MET A 237 4.43 8.49 14.00
C MET A 237 5.24 9.24 15.07
N PHE A 238 5.73 10.44 14.74
CA PHE A 238 6.59 11.20 15.64
C PHE A 238 6.26 12.70 15.63
N GLY A 239 6.77 13.43 16.62
CA GLY A 239 6.63 14.88 16.71
C GLY A 239 5.19 15.35 16.91
N GLY A 240 4.88 16.53 16.41
CA GLY A 240 3.58 17.19 16.58
C GLY A 240 3.60 18.28 17.64
N LYS A 241 2.44 18.90 17.92
CA LYS A 241 2.36 20.03 18.84
C LYS A 241 2.66 19.57 20.28
N GLY A 242 3.70 20.16 20.87
CA GLY A 242 4.15 19.85 22.22
C GLY A 242 5.16 18.71 22.31
N LYS A 243 5.60 18.18 21.18
CA LYS A 243 6.68 17.20 21.04
C LYS A 243 7.88 17.83 20.36
N ASP A 244 9.05 17.20 20.46
CA ASP A 244 10.23 17.61 19.71
C ASP A 244 10.06 17.27 18.22
N ASN A 245 10.23 18.29 17.37
CA ASN A 245 10.16 18.17 15.92
C ASN A 245 11.54 18.39 15.25
N SER A 246 12.62 18.29 16.02
CA SER A 246 13.98 18.50 15.53
C SER A 246 14.43 17.37 14.59
N LEU A 247 15.48 17.65 13.81
CA LEU A 247 16.13 16.60 13.01
C LEU A 247 16.75 15.51 13.88
N LYS A 248 17.14 15.83 15.12
CA LYS A 248 17.62 14.85 16.09
C LYS A 248 16.50 13.90 16.48
N ALA A 249 15.32 14.42 16.87
CA ALA A 249 14.16 13.59 17.20
C ALA A 249 13.75 12.68 16.03
N LEU A 250 13.77 13.23 14.79
CA LEU A 250 13.54 12.43 13.59
C LEU A 250 14.55 11.30 13.44
N TRP A 251 15.84 11.58 13.66
CA TRP A 251 16.88 10.57 13.58
C TRP A 251 16.75 9.50 14.68
N ASP A 252 16.46 9.93 15.91
CA ASP A 252 16.26 9.03 17.05
C ASP A 252 15.05 8.10 16.78
N SER A 253 13.96 8.60 16.17
CA SER A 253 12.82 7.79 15.74
C SER A 253 13.19 6.80 14.63
N ILE A 254 13.99 7.21 13.64
CA ILE A 254 14.41 6.33 12.54
C ILE A 254 15.40 5.26 13.04
N SER A 255 16.32 5.61 13.93
CA SER A 255 17.32 4.67 14.48
C SER A 255 16.75 3.69 15.53
N GLY A 256 15.53 3.95 16.03
CA GLY A 256 14.89 3.17 17.10
C GLY A 256 15.30 3.63 18.51
N ASP A 257 16.11 4.68 18.63
CA ASP A 257 16.53 5.18 19.95
C ASP A 257 15.37 5.84 20.71
N ALA A 258 14.37 6.39 20.01
CA ALA A 258 13.19 7.00 20.59
C ALA A 258 12.19 5.98 21.17
N SER A 259 12.17 4.76 20.65
CA SER A 259 11.30 3.68 21.11
C SER A 259 11.88 2.91 22.31
N THR A 260 13.12 3.18 22.70
CA THR A 260 13.74 2.56 23.87
C THR A 260 13.35 3.26 25.16
N MET A 261 13.42 2.55 26.32
CA MET A 261 13.11 3.11 27.64
C MET A 261 13.88 4.39 27.98
N LYS A 262 14.98 4.70 27.27
CA LYS A 262 15.71 5.96 27.38
C LYS A 262 14.90 7.16 26.86
N GLY A 263 14.06 6.94 25.84
CA GLY A 263 13.15 7.96 25.30
C GLY A 263 12.00 8.32 26.23
N GLU A 264 11.57 7.40 27.11
CA GLU A 264 10.52 7.67 28.11
C GLU A 264 10.89 8.80 29.10
N GLN A 265 12.14 8.93 29.45
CA GLN A 265 12.60 9.98 30.39
C GLN A 265 12.50 11.39 29.79
N ASP A 266 12.58 11.51 28.46
CA ASP A 266 12.51 12.80 27.74
C ASP A 266 11.11 13.13 27.17
N GLY A 267 10.12 12.27 27.36
CA GLY A 267 8.74 12.47 26.88
C GLY A 267 8.59 12.44 25.36
N ASN A 268 9.58 11.90 24.66
CA ASN A 268 9.68 11.92 23.19
C ASN A 268 9.50 10.51 22.61
N ILE A 269 8.46 9.82 23.04
CA ILE A 269 8.10 8.49 22.57
C ILE A 269 7.40 8.62 21.22
N ASP A 270 7.84 7.90 20.23
CA ASP A 270 7.18 7.71 18.93
C ASP A 270 6.23 6.50 18.96
N ASN A 271 5.32 6.42 18.02
CA ASN A 271 4.48 5.24 17.79
C ASN A 271 4.95 4.55 16.52
N GLU A 272 5.40 3.32 16.66
CA GLU A 272 6.05 2.58 15.59
C GLU A 272 5.39 1.24 15.30
N LEU A 273 5.19 0.95 14.01
CA LEU A 273 4.83 -0.36 13.51
C LEU A 273 5.90 -0.82 12.51
N ALA A 274 6.35 -2.05 12.66
CA ALA A 274 7.31 -2.65 11.75
C ALA A 274 7.04 -4.13 11.54
N GLY A 275 7.45 -4.65 10.39
CA GLY A 275 7.34 -6.07 10.13
C GLY A 275 7.65 -6.45 8.69
N PHE A 276 7.22 -7.65 8.33
CA PHE A 276 7.47 -8.22 7.03
C PHE A 276 6.23 -8.89 6.44
N ASP A 277 6.25 -9.06 5.15
CA ASP A 277 5.30 -9.87 4.42
C ASP A 277 6.01 -10.78 3.42
N LEU A 278 5.36 -11.89 3.12
CA LEU A 278 5.81 -12.88 2.17
C LEU A 278 4.67 -13.21 1.23
N LYS A 279 4.98 -13.37 -0.05
CA LYS A 279 4.07 -13.91 -1.06
C LYS A 279 4.82 -14.88 -1.95
N TYR A 280 4.26 -16.07 -2.13
CA TYR A 280 4.78 -17.06 -3.07
C TYR A 280 3.70 -17.49 -4.04
N SER A 281 3.93 -17.26 -5.33
CA SER A 281 3.01 -17.58 -6.41
C SER A 281 3.69 -18.52 -7.39
N PHE A 282 2.97 -19.56 -7.82
CA PHE A 282 3.45 -20.54 -8.81
C PHE A 282 2.30 -21.06 -9.66
N ASN A 283 2.63 -21.59 -10.83
CA ASN A 283 1.65 -22.19 -11.73
C ASN A 283 1.59 -23.70 -11.54
N LEU A 284 0.40 -24.21 -11.28
CA LEU A 284 0.11 -25.64 -11.25
C LEU A 284 -1.18 -25.92 -12.02
N ASN A 285 -1.11 -26.77 -13.06
CA ASN A 285 -2.25 -27.18 -13.88
C ASN A 285 -3.07 -26.00 -14.45
N ASN A 286 -2.39 -24.97 -14.94
CA ASN A 286 -3.00 -23.75 -15.48
C ASN A 286 -3.75 -22.87 -14.45
N VAL A 287 -3.59 -23.14 -13.19
CA VAL A 287 -4.03 -22.30 -12.07
C VAL A 287 -2.79 -21.66 -11.46
N VAL A 288 -2.80 -20.35 -11.27
CA VAL A 288 -1.82 -19.66 -10.45
C VAL A 288 -2.26 -19.73 -9.01
N TRP A 289 -1.44 -20.34 -8.20
CA TRP A 289 -1.60 -20.47 -6.76
C TRP A 289 -0.72 -19.47 -6.08
N SER A 290 -1.28 -18.70 -5.15
CA SER A 290 -0.55 -17.74 -4.33
C SER A 290 -0.80 -18.02 -2.86
N PHE A 291 0.25 -18.11 -2.07
CA PHE A 291 0.21 -18.16 -0.61
C PHE A 291 0.92 -16.94 -0.07
N TYR A 292 0.32 -16.28 0.90
CA TYR A 292 0.88 -15.06 1.43
C TYR A 292 0.52 -14.82 2.89
N GLY A 293 1.30 -13.96 3.52
CA GLY A 293 1.03 -13.48 4.87
C GLY A 293 1.81 -12.22 5.19
N GLN A 294 1.32 -11.51 6.18
CA GLN A 294 1.94 -10.32 6.74
C GLN A 294 2.03 -10.48 8.26
N TYR A 295 3.17 -10.15 8.83
CA TYR A 295 3.44 -10.21 10.25
C TYR A 295 4.00 -8.87 10.70
N ILE A 296 3.25 -8.17 11.55
CA ILE A 296 3.56 -6.81 12.00
C ILE A 296 3.63 -6.81 13.52
N GLY A 297 4.57 -6.05 14.03
CA GLY A 297 4.68 -5.75 15.45
C GLY A 297 4.65 -4.26 15.72
N GLU A 298 4.21 -3.93 16.90
CA GLU A 298 4.08 -2.60 17.46
C GLU A 298 5.00 -2.49 18.65
N ASP A 299 5.69 -1.35 18.80
CA ASP A 299 6.60 -1.05 19.92
C ASP A 299 7.62 -2.17 20.19
N GLY A 300 8.81 -2.09 19.64
CA GLY A 300 9.87 -3.07 19.85
C GLY A 300 10.84 -2.64 20.98
N THR A 301 11.30 -3.62 21.77
CA THR A 301 12.57 -3.48 22.50
C THR A 301 13.63 -4.28 21.76
N ASP A 302 14.87 -3.74 21.67
CA ASP A 302 16.04 -4.45 21.09
C ASP A 302 15.85 -4.92 19.64
N TYR A 303 15.27 -4.07 18.77
CA TYR A 303 15.07 -4.30 17.33
C TYR A 303 14.10 -5.43 16.96
N TRP A 304 13.36 -5.99 17.90
CA TRP A 304 12.38 -7.04 17.64
C TRP A 304 10.98 -6.61 18.08
N PRO A 305 9.94 -6.71 17.23
CA PRO A 305 8.58 -6.34 17.61
C PRO A 305 8.03 -7.30 18.68
N TRP A 306 7.48 -6.74 19.73
CA TRP A 306 6.96 -7.52 20.86
C TRP A 306 5.44 -7.77 20.77
N ARG A 307 4.71 -6.78 20.28
CA ARG A 307 3.25 -6.82 20.17
C ARG A 307 2.91 -7.12 18.72
N THR A 308 2.62 -8.38 18.44
CA THR A 308 2.54 -8.85 17.06
C THR A 308 1.13 -9.28 16.71
N PHE A 309 0.77 -9.03 15.46
CA PHE A 309 -0.46 -9.44 14.81
C PHE A 309 -0.20 -9.80 13.36
N TYR A 310 -1.11 -10.54 12.71
CA TYR A 310 -0.82 -11.14 11.43
C TYR A 310 -2.03 -11.27 10.50
N SER A 311 -1.75 -11.45 9.23
CA SER A 311 -2.70 -11.91 8.23
C SER A 311 -2.13 -13.07 7.43
N LEU A 312 -2.99 -13.99 7.00
CA LEU A 312 -2.65 -15.12 6.14
C LEU A 312 -3.69 -15.21 5.02
N GLY A 313 -3.27 -15.60 3.82
CA GLY A 313 -4.19 -15.77 2.72
C GLY A 313 -3.68 -16.69 1.63
N THR A 314 -4.61 -17.10 0.79
CA THR A 314 -4.34 -17.82 -0.43
C THR A 314 -5.24 -17.34 -1.54
N GLU A 315 -4.72 -17.30 -2.75
CA GLU A 315 -5.45 -16.93 -3.96
C GLU A 315 -5.20 -17.95 -5.06
N PHE A 316 -6.25 -18.25 -5.82
CA PHE A 316 -6.22 -19.13 -6.98
C PHE A 316 -6.74 -18.35 -8.17
N ILE A 317 -5.87 -18.11 -9.18
CA ILE A 317 -6.24 -17.39 -10.39
C ILE A 317 -6.20 -18.34 -11.57
N TYR A 318 -7.27 -18.41 -12.35
CA TYR A 318 -7.40 -19.29 -13.51
C TYR A 318 -8.22 -18.65 -14.62
N LEU A 319 -8.07 -19.18 -15.84
CA LEU A 319 -8.87 -18.82 -17.00
C LEU A 319 -9.99 -19.84 -17.22
N GLU A 320 -11.22 -19.38 -17.23
CA GLU A 320 -12.39 -20.15 -17.59
C GLU A 320 -13.10 -19.52 -18.78
N GLN A 321 -13.18 -20.23 -19.89
CA GLN A 321 -13.78 -19.74 -21.14
C GLN A 321 -13.25 -18.37 -21.58
N GLY A 322 -11.94 -18.12 -21.42
CA GLY A 322 -11.28 -16.86 -21.76
C GLY A 322 -11.49 -15.72 -20.77
N LYS A 323 -12.22 -15.95 -19.66
CA LYS A 323 -12.40 -14.99 -18.57
C LYS A 323 -11.50 -15.34 -17.39
N LEU A 324 -10.89 -14.32 -16.82
CA LEU A 324 -10.11 -14.47 -15.60
C LEU A 324 -11.05 -14.64 -14.41
N ARG A 325 -10.78 -15.67 -13.62
CA ARG A 325 -11.48 -15.98 -12.37
C ARG A 325 -10.48 -16.03 -11.23
N SER A 326 -10.88 -15.60 -10.05
CA SER A 326 -10.07 -15.84 -8.85
C SER A 326 -10.93 -16.19 -7.64
N LEU A 327 -10.36 -17.05 -6.78
CA LEU A 327 -10.88 -17.38 -5.45
C LEU A 327 -9.83 -16.91 -4.45
N VAL A 328 -10.25 -16.07 -3.50
CA VAL A 328 -9.42 -15.55 -2.41
C VAL A 328 -9.96 -16.05 -1.08
N ILE A 329 -9.09 -16.53 -0.21
CA ILE A 329 -9.40 -16.94 1.16
C ILE A 329 -8.40 -16.25 2.07
N GLU A 330 -8.87 -15.48 3.03
CA GLU A 330 -8.02 -14.69 3.96
C GLU A 330 -8.48 -14.82 5.40
N TYR A 331 -7.51 -14.79 6.29
CA TYR A 331 -7.69 -14.67 7.73
C TYR A 331 -6.78 -13.57 8.28
N ILE A 332 -7.35 -12.69 9.08
CA ILE A 332 -6.68 -11.54 9.67
C ILE A 332 -6.94 -11.59 11.16
N ASP A 333 -5.90 -11.43 11.94
CA ASP A 333 -5.97 -11.38 13.40
C ASP A 333 -5.18 -10.18 13.90
N THR A 334 -5.88 -9.22 14.48
CA THR A 334 -5.30 -8.02 15.10
C THR A 334 -5.31 -8.11 16.62
N TYR A 335 -5.66 -9.27 17.19
CA TYR A 335 -5.39 -9.51 18.61
C TYR A 335 -3.90 -9.52 18.87
N TYR A 336 -3.53 -8.86 19.92
CA TYR A 336 -2.17 -8.86 20.38
C TYR A 336 -1.74 -10.27 20.86
N ASN A 337 -0.70 -10.78 20.23
CA ASN A 337 -0.02 -12.01 20.65
C ASN A 337 1.28 -11.64 21.40
N GLY A 338 1.26 -11.61 22.71
CA GLY A 338 2.42 -11.28 23.53
C GLY A 338 2.31 -11.80 24.96
N VAL A 339 3.33 -11.51 25.77
CA VAL A 339 3.47 -12.02 27.15
C VAL A 339 2.46 -11.38 28.12
N ASP A 340 2.02 -10.15 27.83
CA ASP A 340 1.05 -9.43 28.64
C ASP A 340 -0.35 -9.58 28.06
N THR A 341 -1.27 -10.13 28.82
CA THR A 341 -2.68 -10.27 28.42
C THR A 341 -3.39 -8.91 28.58
N GLY A 342 -3.33 -8.07 27.57
CA GLY A 342 -4.04 -6.79 27.51
C GLY A 342 -4.99 -6.75 26.31
N THR A 343 -6.13 -6.08 26.47
CA THR A 343 -7.02 -5.66 25.38
C THR A 343 -6.72 -4.21 25.01
N ASN A 344 -7.11 -3.79 23.81
CA ASN A 344 -6.96 -2.42 23.33
C ASN A 344 -5.47 -1.98 23.21
N ILE A 345 -4.68 -2.83 22.56
CA ILE A 345 -3.24 -2.63 22.39
C ILE A 345 -2.92 -2.32 20.93
N THR A 346 -3.37 -3.15 20.00
CA THR A 346 -3.06 -2.99 18.57
C THR A 346 -3.63 -1.68 18.05
N TYR A 347 -2.77 -0.88 17.39
CA TYR A 347 -3.04 0.47 16.90
C TYR A 347 -3.30 1.53 17.97
N GLU A 348 -3.13 1.22 19.25
CA GLU A 348 -3.23 2.16 20.36
C GLU A 348 -1.85 2.57 20.87
N HIS A 349 -1.75 3.77 21.46
CA HIS A 349 -0.47 4.24 22.00
C HIS A 349 -0.67 5.20 23.19
N SER A 350 0.17 5.07 24.20
CA SER A 350 0.07 5.87 25.44
C SER A 350 0.23 7.38 25.22
N SER A 351 1.17 7.78 24.36
CA SER A 351 1.45 9.18 24.06
C SER A 351 0.60 9.71 22.90
N TYR A 352 0.43 8.96 21.84
CA TYR A 352 -0.42 9.31 20.70
C TYR A 352 -1.82 8.73 20.89
N THR A 353 -2.56 9.26 21.86
CA THR A 353 -3.84 8.74 22.34
C THR A 353 -4.96 8.61 21.29
N SER A 354 -4.79 9.18 20.12
CA SER A 354 -5.66 8.93 18.96
C SER A 354 -5.31 7.67 18.19
N GLY A 355 -4.27 6.95 18.61
CA GLY A 355 -3.81 5.71 18.00
C GLY A 355 -3.23 5.87 16.59
N TYR A 356 -2.99 4.73 15.95
CA TYR A 356 -2.48 4.64 14.57
C TYR A 356 -3.60 4.88 13.55
N ARG A 357 -4.14 6.10 13.56
CA ARG A 357 -5.32 6.52 12.78
C ARG A 357 -5.08 7.86 12.10
N TYR A 358 -5.81 8.11 11.02
CA TYR A 358 -5.94 9.42 10.39
C TYR A 358 -7.41 9.79 10.31
N LYS A 359 -7.79 10.94 10.89
CA LYS A 359 -9.18 11.40 11.01
C LYS A 359 -10.13 10.33 11.61
N GLY A 360 -9.67 9.65 12.64
CA GLY A 360 -10.43 8.62 13.34
C GLY A 360 -10.52 7.26 12.62
N THR A 361 -9.87 7.11 11.46
CA THR A 361 -9.91 5.86 10.68
C THR A 361 -8.55 5.17 10.73
N PRO A 362 -8.46 3.86 11.04
CA PRO A 362 -7.22 3.10 11.05
C PRO A 362 -6.43 3.23 9.75
N LEU A 363 -5.13 3.46 9.86
CA LEU A 363 -4.20 3.51 8.72
C LEU A 363 -3.88 2.10 8.20
N GLY A 364 -3.94 1.10 9.08
CA GLY A 364 -3.75 -0.32 8.79
C GLY A 364 -5.06 -1.05 8.47
N ALA A 365 -5.31 -2.16 9.16
CA ALA A 365 -6.47 -3.01 8.93
C ALA A 365 -7.80 -2.32 9.28
N PHE A 366 -8.81 -2.52 8.44
CA PHE A 366 -10.14 -1.92 8.62
C PHE A 366 -10.89 -2.44 9.84
N ILE A 367 -10.53 -3.63 10.33
CA ILE A 367 -11.11 -4.24 11.53
C ILE A 367 -10.60 -3.59 12.83
N ASP A 368 -9.61 -2.67 12.72
CA ASP A 368 -8.95 -2.01 13.85
C ASP A 368 -8.23 -3.00 14.78
N GLY A 369 -8.01 -2.66 16.05
CA GLY A 369 -7.42 -3.54 17.05
C GLY A 369 -8.36 -4.60 17.60
N ASP A 370 -7.80 -5.60 18.28
CA ASP A 370 -8.49 -6.64 19.06
C ASP A 370 -9.64 -7.35 18.30
N SER A 371 -9.40 -7.67 17.04
CA SER A 371 -10.42 -8.26 16.17
C SER A 371 -9.84 -9.36 15.30
N ASN A 372 -10.70 -10.28 14.86
CA ASN A 372 -10.35 -11.24 13.81
C ASN A 372 -11.38 -11.21 12.68
N TYR A 373 -10.94 -11.55 11.49
CA TYR A 373 -11.76 -11.54 10.30
C TYR A 373 -11.35 -12.67 9.36
N ALA A 374 -12.32 -13.43 8.93
CA ALA A 374 -12.15 -14.45 7.90
C ALA A 374 -13.00 -14.09 6.68
N HIS A 375 -12.43 -14.23 5.50
CA HIS A 375 -13.09 -13.87 4.25
C HIS A 375 -12.84 -14.89 3.16
N ILE A 376 -13.88 -15.10 2.35
CA ILE A 376 -13.82 -15.87 1.12
C ILE A 376 -14.50 -15.03 0.04
N SER A 377 -13.80 -14.75 -1.05
CA SER A 377 -14.36 -14.04 -2.20
C SER A 377 -14.06 -14.77 -3.50
N PHE A 378 -15.01 -14.66 -4.42
CA PHE A 378 -14.88 -15.13 -5.78
C PHE A 378 -15.06 -13.97 -6.74
N HIS A 379 -14.09 -13.78 -7.65
CA HIS A 379 -14.08 -12.73 -8.65
C HIS A 379 -14.12 -13.33 -10.05
N GLY A 380 -14.95 -12.72 -10.94
CA GLY A 380 -15.08 -13.24 -12.27
C GLY A 380 -15.80 -12.38 -13.26
#